data_69875ab10b76db3a835bf5e0f520aa24
#
_entry.id   69875ab10b76db3a835bf5e0f520aa24
#
_cell.length_a   1.000
_cell.length_b   1.000
_cell.length_c   1.000
_cell.angle_alpha   90.00
_cell.angle_beta   90.00
_cell.angle_gamma   90.00
#
_symmetry.space_group_name_H-M   'P 1'
#
loop_
_entity.id
_entity.type
_entity.pdbx_description
1 polymer ?
#
loop_
_entity_poly.entity_id
_entity_poly.type
_entity_poly.pdbx_seq_one_letter_code
_entity_poly.pdbx_strand_id
1 'polypeptide(L)'
;MGFRDEGWVMSPEVREKLESMGVKVLTCTHALGDDVDDAFAEVYGGTPYKRVVADTLRRFCQGMKVAVEVALMAADAGLIDVDRDVIAIAGTDRGADTAVVLRPSYTRKFLRLKIKEI
;
A
#
# COMPACT_ATOMS: atom_id res chain seq x y z
N MET A 1 -4.49 6.86 0.18
CA MET A 1 -5.37 6.59 0.18
C MET A 1 -6.35 6.38 -0.89
N GLY A 2 -7.51 6.57 -0.83
CA GLY A 2 -8.48 6.21 -1.81
C GLY A 2 -9.68 7.11 -1.77
N PHE A 3 -10.70 6.69 -2.46
CA PHE A 3 -12.00 7.31 -2.36
C PHE A 3 -12.72 6.82 -1.12
N ARG A 4 -13.47 7.71 -0.52
CA ARG A 4 -14.47 7.40 0.50
C ARG A 4 -15.80 7.89 0.00
N ASP A 5 -16.86 7.57 0.71
CA ASP A 5 -18.21 8.02 0.36
C ASP A 5 -18.29 9.55 0.26
N GLU A 6 -17.46 10.24 1.04
CA GLU A 6 -17.38 11.70 1.04
C GLU A 6 -16.45 12.27 -0.05
N GLY A 7 -15.81 11.42 -0.85
CA GLY A 7 -14.91 11.84 -1.92
C GLY A 7 -13.42 11.57 -1.60
N TRP A 8 -12.54 12.40 -2.13
CA TRP A 8 -11.10 12.21 -2.00
C TRP A 8 -10.60 12.52 -0.59
N VAL A 9 -9.73 11.64 -0.09
CA VAL A 9 -9.07 11.86 1.21
C VAL A 9 -8.09 13.03 1.14
N MET A 10 -7.34 13.12 0.04
CA MET A 10 -6.41 14.22 -0.19
C MET A 10 -7.12 15.34 -0.96
N SER A 11 -6.95 16.59 -0.52
CA SER A 11 -7.55 17.71 -1.21
C SER A 11 -6.93 17.89 -2.61
N PRO A 12 -7.72 18.38 -3.59
CA PRO A 12 -7.21 18.64 -4.92
C PRO A 12 -6.03 19.61 -4.94
N GLU A 13 -6.05 20.62 -4.07
CA GLU A 13 -4.98 21.62 -3.98
C GLU A 13 -3.66 21.00 -3.54
N VAL A 14 -3.69 20.14 -2.53
CA VAL A 14 -2.50 19.43 -2.05
C VAL A 14 -1.96 18.49 -3.12
N ARG A 15 -2.85 17.76 -3.78
CA ARG A 15 -2.47 16.86 -4.87
C ARG A 15 -1.77 17.62 -6.00
N GLU A 16 -2.35 18.73 -6.42
CA GLU A 16 -1.80 19.55 -7.49
C GLU A 16 -0.42 20.09 -7.11
N LYS A 17 -0.28 20.56 -5.88
CA LYS A 17 1.00 21.05 -5.37
C LYS A 17 2.07 19.96 -5.40
N LEU A 18 1.75 18.76 -4.95
CA LEU A 18 2.69 17.63 -4.97
C LEU A 18 3.09 17.27 -6.40
N GLU A 19 2.13 17.20 -7.30
CA GLU A 19 2.40 16.88 -8.70
C GLU A 19 3.28 17.96 -9.36
N SER A 20 3.06 19.23 -9.02
CA SER A 20 3.90 20.33 -9.51
C SER A 20 5.35 20.24 -9.03
N MET A 21 5.59 19.56 -7.93
CA MET A 21 6.94 19.31 -7.39
C MET A 21 7.59 18.05 -7.98
N GLY A 22 6.95 17.39 -8.92
CA GLY A 22 7.44 16.14 -9.51
C GLY A 22 7.10 14.90 -8.74
N VAL A 23 6.22 14.99 -7.74
CA VAL A 23 5.76 13.84 -6.95
C VAL A 23 4.64 13.14 -7.71
N LYS A 24 4.76 11.83 -7.88
CA LYS A 24 3.70 11.02 -8.46
C LYS A 24 2.68 10.67 -7.38
N VAL A 25 1.41 10.97 -7.63
CA VAL A 25 0.32 10.72 -6.68
C VAL A 25 -0.59 9.64 -7.22
N LEU A 26 -0.75 8.57 -6.46
CA LEU A 26 -1.64 7.46 -6.78
C LEU A 26 -2.74 7.38 -5.72
N THR A 27 -3.98 7.42 -6.17
CA THR A 27 -5.15 7.24 -5.31
C THR A 27 -5.82 5.93 -5.68
N CYS A 28 -5.83 5.00 -4.76
CA CYS A 28 -6.46 3.69 -4.97
C CYS A 28 -6.72 3.03 -3.62
N THR A 29 -7.37 1.86 -3.65
CA THR A 29 -7.61 1.06 -2.46
C THR A 29 -6.36 0.28 -2.07
N HIS A 30 -6.33 -0.22 -0.85
CA HIS A 30 -5.19 -0.96 -0.32
C HIS A 30 -5.05 -2.33 -0.99
N ALA A 31 -3.82 -2.70 -1.35
CA ALA A 31 -3.55 -3.96 -2.05
C ALA A 31 -3.77 -5.19 -1.17
N LEU A 32 -3.57 -5.09 0.15
CA LEU A 32 -3.64 -6.21 1.08
C LEU A 32 -4.86 -6.18 1.98
N GLY A 33 -5.87 -5.42 1.65
CA GLY A 33 -7.06 -5.38 2.48
C GLY A 33 -8.18 -4.62 1.85
N ASP A 34 -9.34 -4.74 2.49
CA ASP A 34 -10.50 -3.92 2.28
C ASP A 34 -11.30 -4.23 1.02
N ASP A 35 -12.34 -3.48 0.82
CA ASP A 35 -13.20 -3.43 -0.36
C ASP A 35 -13.73 -4.79 -0.82
N VAL A 36 -13.18 -5.39 -1.87
CA VAL A 36 -13.75 -6.64 -2.42
C VAL A 36 -13.68 -7.78 -1.40
N ASP A 37 -12.56 -7.90 -0.68
CA ASP A 37 -12.40 -8.92 0.35
C ASP A 37 -13.38 -8.72 1.49
N ASP A 38 -13.55 -7.49 1.94
CA ASP A 38 -14.50 -7.17 3.00
C ASP A 38 -15.94 -7.38 2.53
N ALA A 39 -16.25 -7.05 1.28
CA ALA A 39 -17.56 -7.30 0.71
C ALA A 39 -17.91 -8.80 0.73
N PHE A 40 -16.97 -9.65 0.33
CA PHE A 40 -17.19 -11.10 0.38
C PHE A 40 -17.28 -11.63 1.82
N ALA A 41 -16.40 -11.15 2.71
CA ALA A 41 -16.42 -11.57 4.11
C ALA A 41 -17.73 -11.18 4.81
N GLU A 42 -18.27 -10.02 4.48
CA GLU A 42 -19.53 -9.53 5.03
C GLU A 42 -20.70 -10.44 4.66
N VAL A 43 -20.72 -10.96 3.43
CA VAL A 43 -21.81 -11.83 2.95
C VAL A 43 -21.61 -13.29 3.34
N TYR A 44 -20.39 -13.81 3.16
CA TYR A 44 -20.10 -15.25 3.30
C TYR A 44 -19.37 -15.62 4.58
N GLY A 45 -18.81 -14.63 5.29
CA GLY A 45 -17.95 -14.88 6.45
C GLY A 45 -16.57 -15.33 6.04
N GLY A 46 -15.78 -15.76 7.03
CA GLY A 46 -14.42 -16.25 6.81
C GLY A 46 -13.37 -15.13 6.81
N THR A 47 -12.13 -15.53 6.59
CA THR A 47 -10.98 -14.59 6.57
C THR A 47 -10.33 -14.66 5.19
N PRO A 48 -10.33 -13.56 4.44
CA PRO A 48 -9.65 -13.50 3.14
C PRO A 48 -8.12 -13.69 3.27
N TYR A 49 -7.50 -14.29 2.26
CA TYR A 49 -6.05 -14.49 2.24
C TYR A 49 -5.26 -13.18 2.39
N LYS A 50 -5.71 -12.12 1.75
CA LYS A 50 -5.06 -10.80 1.86
C LYS A 50 -4.99 -10.32 3.30
N ARG A 51 -6.03 -10.58 4.08
CA ARG A 51 -6.04 -10.22 5.50
C ARG A 51 -5.01 -11.00 6.29
N VAL A 52 -4.82 -12.28 5.98
CA VAL A 52 -3.78 -13.09 6.61
C VAL A 52 -2.40 -12.50 6.33
N VAL A 53 -2.13 -12.14 5.09
CA VAL A 53 -0.87 -11.48 4.72
C VAL A 53 -0.71 -10.15 5.46
N ALA A 54 -1.75 -9.32 5.47
CA ALA A 54 -1.73 -8.04 6.16
C ALA A 54 -1.46 -8.20 7.67
N ASP A 55 -2.15 -9.12 8.31
CA ASP A 55 -1.99 -9.35 9.74
C ASP A 55 -0.61 -9.93 10.07
N THR A 56 -0.06 -10.75 9.19
CA THR A 56 1.31 -11.26 9.36
C THR A 56 2.33 -10.11 9.32
N LEU A 57 2.19 -9.19 8.39
CA LEU A 57 3.06 -8.01 8.30
C LEU A 57 2.88 -7.08 9.51
N ARG A 58 1.67 -6.99 10.04
CA ARG A 58 1.39 -6.22 11.25
C ARG A 58 2.06 -6.77 12.50
N ARG A 59 2.60 -8.02 12.46
CA ARG A 59 3.39 -8.54 13.58
C ARG A 59 4.67 -7.73 13.78
N PHE A 60 5.15 -7.08 12.72
CA PHE A 60 6.24 -6.10 12.84
C PHE A 60 5.68 -4.77 13.35
N CYS A 61 4.77 -4.18 12.61
CA CYS A 61 4.01 -2.97 12.96
C CYS A 61 3.03 -2.67 11.81
N GLN A 62 2.11 -1.76 12.03
CA GLN A 62 1.16 -1.33 10.98
C GLN A 62 1.91 -0.70 9.80
N GLY A 63 2.95 0.10 10.07
CA GLY A 63 3.75 0.72 9.02
C GLY A 63 4.41 -0.29 8.08
N MET A 64 4.80 -1.45 8.58
CA MET A 64 5.36 -2.52 7.73
C MET A 64 4.31 -3.00 6.72
N LYS A 65 3.09 -3.26 7.16
CA LYS A 65 2.00 -3.68 6.28
C LYS A 65 1.74 -2.64 5.19
N VAL A 66 1.66 -1.38 5.59
CA VAL A 66 1.40 -0.28 4.65
C VAL A 66 2.57 -0.05 3.70
N ALA A 67 3.81 -0.14 4.18
CA ALA A 67 4.99 0.01 3.32
C ALA A 67 5.02 -1.03 2.20
N VAL A 68 4.71 -2.29 2.52
CA VAL A 68 4.63 -3.35 1.52
C VAL A 68 3.48 -3.08 0.54
N GLU A 69 2.33 -2.66 1.04
CA GLU A 69 1.18 -2.32 0.17
C GLU A 69 1.51 -1.19 -0.80
N VAL A 70 2.12 -0.13 -0.31
CA VAL A 70 2.46 1.03 -1.15
C VAL A 70 3.42 0.62 -2.27
N ALA A 71 4.39 -0.23 -1.97
CA ALA A 71 5.31 -0.73 -2.98
C ALA A 71 4.59 -1.57 -4.05
N LEU A 72 3.69 -2.45 -3.63
CA LEU A 72 2.88 -3.26 -4.56
C LEU A 72 2.00 -2.37 -5.44
N MET A 73 1.32 -1.41 -4.83
CA MET A 73 0.42 -0.50 -5.52
C MET A 73 1.16 0.37 -6.54
N ALA A 74 2.32 0.89 -6.15
CA ALA A 74 3.14 1.71 -7.04
C ALA A 74 3.70 0.90 -8.22
N ALA A 75 4.12 -0.33 -7.96
CA ALA A 75 4.60 -1.22 -9.02
C ALA A 75 3.48 -1.57 -10.03
N ASP A 76 2.31 -1.96 -9.53
CA ASP A 76 1.17 -2.27 -10.38
C ASP A 76 0.73 -1.07 -11.22
N ALA A 77 0.86 0.14 -10.68
CA ALA A 77 0.51 1.36 -11.40
C ALA A 77 1.61 1.84 -12.37
N GLY A 78 2.74 1.15 -12.42
CA GLY A 78 3.85 1.52 -13.29
C GLY A 78 4.64 2.74 -12.82
N LEU A 79 4.53 3.11 -11.54
CA LEU A 79 5.21 4.28 -10.99
C LEU A 79 6.63 3.98 -10.53
N ILE A 80 6.96 2.72 -10.28
CA ILE A 80 8.29 2.26 -9.91
C ILE A 80 8.66 1.01 -10.68
N ASP A 81 9.96 0.76 -10.84
CA ASP A 81 10.48 -0.47 -11.43
C ASP A 81 10.55 -1.57 -10.37
N VAL A 82 10.45 -2.83 -10.82
CA VAL A 82 10.56 -3.99 -9.92
C VAL A 82 11.98 -4.60 -9.91
N ASP A 83 12.88 -4.05 -10.69
CA ASP A 83 14.27 -4.51 -10.81
C ASP A 83 15.26 -3.70 -9.96
N ARG A 84 14.77 -2.80 -9.12
CA ARG A 84 15.55 -1.97 -8.22
C ARG A 84 15.00 -2.03 -6.81
N ASP A 85 15.89 -1.89 -5.85
CA ASP A 85 15.47 -1.71 -4.45
C ASP A 85 14.88 -0.31 -4.29
N VAL A 86 13.87 -0.21 -3.46
CA VAL A 86 13.22 1.06 -3.12
C VAL A 86 13.14 1.20 -1.61
N ILE A 87 12.94 2.43 -1.15
CA ILE A 87 12.62 2.72 0.25
C ILE A 87 11.13 3.05 0.31
N ALA A 88 10.38 2.21 1.03
CA ALA A 88 8.97 2.46 1.29
C ALA A 88 8.82 3.04 2.70
N ILE A 89 8.09 4.12 2.81
CA ILE A 89 7.90 4.84 4.07
C ILE A 89 6.42 4.90 4.39
N ALA A 90 6.05 4.52 5.60
CA ALA A 90 4.66 4.47 6.03
C ALA A 90 4.51 4.59 7.53
N GLY A 91 3.29 4.64 7.99
CA GLY A 91 2.95 4.71 9.40
C GLY A 91 1.59 4.10 9.69
N THR A 92 1.07 4.37 10.89
CA THR A 92 -0.19 3.79 11.36
C THR A 92 -1.40 4.56 10.85
N ASP A 93 -1.38 5.87 10.97
CA ASP A 93 -2.52 6.72 10.57
C ASP A 93 -2.01 8.08 10.11
N ARG A 94 -1.37 8.82 11.00
CA ARG A 94 -0.80 10.14 10.72
C ARG A 94 0.70 10.10 10.94
N GLY A 95 1.43 10.65 9.96
CA GLY A 95 2.88 10.64 9.98
C GLY A 95 3.47 9.26 9.68
N ALA A 96 4.74 9.24 9.37
CA ALA A 96 5.47 8.02 9.06
C ALA A 96 6.34 7.62 10.25
N ASP A 97 6.38 6.32 10.54
CA ASP A 97 7.19 5.76 11.62
C ASP A 97 8.01 4.55 11.17
N THR A 98 7.89 4.15 9.91
CA THR A 98 8.52 2.94 9.37
C THR A 98 9.12 3.23 8.02
N ALA A 99 10.37 2.85 7.83
CA ALA A 99 11.06 2.89 6.54
C ALA A 99 11.61 1.50 6.25
N VAL A 100 11.36 0.99 5.06
CA VAL A 100 11.73 -0.36 4.67
C VAL A 100 12.46 -0.32 3.34
N VAL A 101 13.63 -0.94 3.27
CA VAL A 101 14.29 -1.20 1.99
C VAL A 101 13.79 -2.54 1.47
N LEU A 102 13.20 -2.53 0.29
CA LEU A 102 12.67 -3.75 -0.30
C LEU A 102 12.87 -3.79 -1.82
N ARG A 103 12.91 -5.00 -2.36
CA ARG A 103 12.79 -5.22 -3.79
C ARG A 103 11.30 -5.37 -4.10
N PRO A 104 10.70 -4.43 -4.84
CA PRO A 104 9.27 -4.50 -5.12
C PRO A 104 8.92 -5.64 -6.05
N SER A 105 7.63 -5.94 -6.12
CA SER A 105 7.06 -6.83 -7.11
C SER A 105 5.69 -6.29 -7.52
N TYR A 106 5.17 -6.81 -8.63
CA TYR A 106 3.75 -6.67 -8.92
C TYR A 106 2.94 -7.55 -7.96
N THR A 107 1.70 -7.19 -7.70
CA THR A 107 0.83 -8.02 -6.85
C THR A 107 0.75 -9.45 -7.35
N ARG A 108 0.64 -9.64 -8.66
CA ARG A 108 0.61 -10.97 -9.29
C ARG A 108 1.87 -11.79 -9.00
N LYS A 109 2.97 -11.14 -8.71
CA LYS A 109 4.26 -11.76 -8.43
C LYS A 109 4.72 -11.52 -6.99
N PHE A 110 3.77 -11.45 -6.06
CA PHE A 110 4.04 -11.12 -4.67
C PHE A 110 5.15 -11.95 -4.03
N LEU A 111 5.25 -13.23 -4.39
CA LEU A 111 6.29 -14.11 -3.81
C LEU A 111 7.72 -13.71 -4.19
N ARG A 112 7.88 -12.78 -5.12
CA ARG A 112 9.19 -12.22 -5.50
C ARG A 112 9.59 -11.00 -4.68
N LEU A 113 8.65 -10.39 -3.98
CA LEU A 113 8.95 -9.24 -3.12
C LEU A 113 9.88 -9.66 -2.00
N LYS A 114 10.90 -8.86 -1.72
CA LYS A 114 11.86 -9.14 -0.66
C LYS A 114 12.08 -7.92 0.22
N ILE A 115 11.83 -8.07 1.50
CA ILE A 115 12.18 -7.06 2.49
C ILE A 115 13.65 -7.27 2.83
N LYS A 116 14.45 -6.25 2.63
CA LYS A 116 15.90 -6.32 2.81
C LYS A 116 16.37 -5.66 4.08
N GLU A 117 15.72 -4.60 4.49
CA GLU A 117 16.12 -3.82 5.64
C GLU A 117 14.92 -3.05 6.19
N ILE A 118 14.87 -2.92 7.49
CA ILE A 118 13.80 -2.21 8.20
C ILE A 118 14.38 -1.00 8.92
#